data_386b9d8b7faa3b8ae68ac222fe4d5e48
#
_entry.id   386b9d8b7faa3b8ae68ac222fe4d5e48
#
_cell.length_a   1.000
_cell.length_b   1.000
_cell.length_c   1.000
_cell.angle_alpha   90.00
_cell.angle_beta   90.00
_cell.angle_gamma   90.00
#
_symmetry.space_group_name_H-M   'P 1'
#
loop_
_entity.id
_entity.type
_entity.pdbx_description
1 polymer ?
#
loop_
_entity_poly.entity_id
_entity_poly.type
_entity_poly.pdbx_seq_one_letter_code
_entity_poly.pdbx_strand_id
1 'polypeptide(L)'
;LNPSSAASDVYKRQTLDYGKETTRGKSELTNNLDNKTQGLDKDYATQWSYGVAESMTLLIPNFYGGSSVNSVLSIEDSETLDFLRKFKNKKLANSLAQFKSSSYWGEQPIVSGPTYLGAIVIFLFVLGIFFVNNRLRTWILLATIMSLMLAWGKNFMPLTEFFLDYFPAYNKFRAVSMILIIAEFTVPLLAFCLLYTSDAADDGLS
;
A
#
# COMPACT_ATOMS: atom_id res chain seq x y z
N LEU A 1 -38.79 3.48 -7.85
CA LEU A 1 -37.42 3.40 -7.35
C LEU A 1 -37.30 2.22 -6.40
N ASN A 2 -36.38 1.31 -6.67
CA ASN A 2 -36.10 0.17 -5.80
C ASN A 2 -35.66 0.72 -4.42
N PRO A 3 -36.22 0.27 -3.27
CA PRO A 3 -35.89 0.78 -1.94
C PRO A 3 -34.38 0.82 -1.65
N SER A 4 -33.62 -0.13 -2.20
CA SER A 4 -32.15 -0.18 -2.07
C SER A 4 -31.44 0.97 -2.79
N SER A 5 -31.94 1.43 -3.94
CA SER A 5 -31.35 2.55 -4.68
C SER A 5 -31.64 3.89 -3.99
N ALA A 6 -32.86 4.07 -3.45
CA ALA A 6 -33.22 5.27 -2.70
C ALA A 6 -32.39 5.39 -1.41
N ALA A 7 -32.19 4.29 -0.68
CA ALA A 7 -31.33 4.27 0.51
C ALA A 7 -29.87 4.60 0.16
N SER A 8 -29.36 4.10 -0.96
CA SER A 8 -28.01 4.41 -1.45
C SER A 8 -27.86 5.89 -1.80
N ASP A 9 -28.87 6.51 -2.39
CA ASP A 9 -28.83 7.93 -2.76
C ASP A 9 -28.92 8.84 -1.54
N VAL A 10 -29.73 8.48 -0.55
CA VAL A 10 -29.75 9.18 0.75
C VAL A 10 -28.40 9.10 1.44
N TYR A 11 -27.79 7.91 1.48
CA TYR A 11 -26.46 7.71 2.09
C TYR A 11 -25.39 8.53 1.37
N LYS A 12 -25.39 8.55 0.04
CA LYS A 12 -24.45 9.36 -0.76
C LYS A 12 -24.60 10.84 -0.44
N ARG A 13 -25.85 11.37 -0.39
CA ARG A 13 -26.11 12.77 -0.05
C ARG A 13 -25.64 13.10 1.36
N GLN A 14 -25.97 12.25 2.34
CA GLN A 14 -25.48 12.41 3.70
C GLN A 14 -23.95 12.44 3.77
N THR A 15 -23.28 11.53 3.08
CA THR A 15 -21.81 11.49 3.05
C THR A 15 -21.22 12.76 2.41
N LEU A 16 -21.84 13.31 1.38
CA LEU A 16 -21.41 14.55 0.74
C LEU A 16 -21.64 15.78 1.64
N ASP A 17 -22.78 15.85 2.31
CA ASP A 17 -23.14 16.99 3.17
C ASP A 17 -22.33 16.99 4.47
N TYR A 18 -22.24 15.85 5.16
CA TYR A 18 -21.52 15.73 6.43
C TYR A 18 -20.02 15.53 6.24
N GLY A 19 -19.56 15.14 5.06
CA GLY A 19 -18.14 14.92 4.78
C GLY A 19 -17.28 16.16 5.02
N LYS A 20 -17.86 17.35 4.92
CA LYS A 20 -17.20 18.63 5.18
C LYS A 20 -16.91 18.85 6.67
N GLU A 21 -17.73 18.30 7.55
CA GLU A 21 -17.65 18.41 9.01
C GLU A 21 -16.86 17.25 9.64
N THR A 22 -16.32 16.36 8.84
CA THR A 22 -15.50 15.23 9.31
C THR A 22 -14.01 15.55 9.21
N THR A 23 -13.16 14.67 9.73
CA THR A 23 -11.70 14.76 9.59
C THR A 23 -11.23 14.81 8.12
N ARG A 24 -12.10 14.47 7.16
CA ARG A 24 -11.84 14.62 5.71
C ARG A 24 -12.27 15.99 5.15
N GLY A 25 -12.86 16.84 5.97
CA GLY A 25 -13.13 18.23 5.65
C GLY A 25 -11.85 19.07 5.68
N LYS A 26 -12.02 20.38 5.46
CA LYS A 26 -10.90 21.33 5.56
C LYS A 26 -10.35 21.34 6.97
N SER A 27 -9.04 21.13 7.13
CA SER A 27 -8.42 21.14 8.45
C SER A 27 -8.36 22.55 9.01
N GLU A 28 -9.01 22.77 10.16
CA GLU A 28 -9.00 24.04 10.88
C GLU A 28 -8.02 24.04 12.06
N LEU A 29 -7.70 22.87 12.59
CA LEU A 29 -6.90 22.69 13.80
C LEU A 29 -5.39 22.69 13.56
N THR A 30 -4.96 22.61 12.31
CA THR A 30 -3.53 22.57 11.96
C THR A 30 -2.93 23.98 12.01
N ASN A 31 -1.93 24.17 12.86
CA ASN A 31 -1.22 25.44 13.01
C ASN A 31 -0.23 25.70 11.85
N ASN A 32 0.30 24.66 11.20
CA ASN A 32 1.24 24.80 10.11
C ASN A 32 0.50 24.97 8.77
N LEU A 33 0.67 26.15 8.14
CA LEU A 33 0.02 26.50 6.88
C LEU A 33 0.50 25.66 5.71
N ASP A 34 1.76 25.23 5.72
CA ASP A 34 2.37 24.43 4.64
C ASP A 34 1.82 23.01 4.60
N ASN A 35 1.24 22.55 5.72
CA ASN A 35 0.66 21.22 5.86
C ASN A 35 -0.82 21.15 5.47
N LYS A 36 -1.47 22.31 5.25
CA LYS A 36 -2.91 22.38 4.97
C LYS A 36 -3.24 22.01 3.53
N THR A 37 -4.31 21.20 3.37
CA THR A 37 -4.96 20.97 2.08
C THR A 37 -6.44 21.31 2.15
N GLN A 38 -7.19 21.13 1.06
CA GLN A 38 -8.66 21.20 1.02
C GLN A 38 -9.35 20.00 1.68
N GLY A 39 -8.58 19.11 2.31
CA GLY A 39 -9.02 17.89 2.96
C GLY A 39 -8.14 17.54 4.15
N LEU A 40 -7.60 16.31 4.16
CA LEU A 40 -6.66 15.86 5.18
C LEU A 40 -5.34 16.64 5.09
N ASP A 41 -4.71 16.87 6.24
CA ASP A 41 -3.37 17.43 6.28
C ASP A 41 -2.37 16.52 5.54
N LYS A 42 -1.32 17.11 4.94
CA LYS A 42 -0.31 16.37 4.17
C LYS A 42 0.32 15.26 4.99
N ASP A 43 0.75 15.55 6.21
CA ASP A 43 1.37 14.57 7.11
C ASP A 43 0.42 13.42 7.45
N TYR A 44 -0.85 13.73 7.68
CA TYR A 44 -1.86 12.73 7.99
C TYR A 44 -2.24 11.89 6.77
N ALA A 45 -2.37 12.51 5.60
CA ALA A 45 -2.67 11.81 4.34
C ALA A 45 -1.53 10.87 3.93
N THR A 46 -0.26 11.25 4.22
CA THR A 46 0.93 10.48 3.87
C THR A 46 1.48 9.60 5.00
N GLN A 47 0.74 9.45 6.10
CA GLN A 47 1.18 8.66 7.25
C GLN A 47 1.46 7.20 6.92
N TRP A 48 0.68 6.61 5.99
CA TRP A 48 0.87 5.26 5.46
C TRP A 48 1.60 5.29 4.11
N SER A 49 2.74 5.97 4.06
CA SER A 49 3.62 5.95 2.89
C SER A 49 4.47 4.69 2.86
N TYR A 50 4.62 4.14 1.67
CA TYR A 50 5.46 2.97 1.42
C TYR A 50 6.93 3.41 1.33
N GLY A 51 7.83 2.66 1.96
CA GLY A 51 9.26 2.91 1.80
C GLY A 51 9.72 2.58 0.38
N VAL A 52 10.66 3.35 -0.17
CA VAL A 52 11.19 3.06 -1.52
C VAL A 52 11.81 1.66 -1.56
N ALA A 53 12.65 1.33 -0.58
CA ALA A 53 13.23 0.00 -0.45
C ALA A 53 12.20 -1.07 -0.03
N GLU A 54 11.13 -0.67 0.63
CA GLU A 54 10.02 -1.55 1.01
C GLU A 54 9.29 -2.09 -0.23
N SER A 55 9.40 -1.41 -1.40
CA SER A 55 8.88 -1.93 -2.67
C SER A 55 9.46 -3.30 -3.05
N MET A 56 10.61 -3.68 -2.49
CA MET A 56 11.17 -5.02 -2.66
C MET A 56 10.32 -6.13 -2.02
N THR A 57 9.40 -5.79 -1.11
CA THR A 57 8.44 -6.76 -0.56
C THR A 57 7.50 -7.33 -1.61
N LEU A 58 7.24 -6.57 -2.68
CA LEU A 58 6.45 -7.05 -3.82
C LEU A 58 7.11 -8.26 -4.51
N LEU A 59 8.43 -8.30 -4.51
CA LEU A 59 9.26 -9.35 -5.14
C LEU A 59 9.68 -10.43 -4.13
N ILE A 60 10.11 -10.01 -2.93
CA ILE A 60 10.67 -10.89 -1.90
C ILE A 60 9.72 -10.89 -0.70
N PRO A 61 9.12 -12.04 -0.35
CA PRO A 61 8.20 -12.11 0.77
C PRO A 61 8.91 -11.74 2.07
N ASN A 62 8.24 -10.99 2.91
CA ASN A 62 8.74 -10.57 4.22
C ASN A 62 10.09 -9.81 4.19
N PHE A 63 10.42 -9.10 3.10
CA PHE A 63 11.66 -8.33 2.98
C PHE A 63 11.80 -7.28 4.09
N TYR A 64 10.69 -6.67 4.51
CA TYR A 64 10.61 -5.77 5.67
C TYR A 64 9.93 -6.44 6.88
N GLY A 65 9.99 -7.76 6.96
CA GLY A 65 9.36 -8.54 7.99
C GLY A 65 7.88 -8.82 7.73
N GLY A 66 7.15 -9.24 8.76
CA GLY A 66 5.76 -9.65 8.65
C GLY A 66 4.78 -8.54 9.01
N SER A 67 3.81 -8.88 9.86
CA SER A 67 2.79 -7.96 10.36
C SER A 67 3.30 -7.16 11.56
N SER A 68 2.86 -5.89 11.66
CA SER A 68 3.09 -5.09 12.86
C SER A 68 2.17 -5.46 14.02
N VAL A 69 1.11 -6.21 13.75
CA VAL A 69 0.12 -6.64 14.75
C VAL A 69 0.58 -7.92 15.43
N ASN A 70 1.20 -8.84 14.68
CA ASN A 70 1.71 -10.09 15.22
C ASN A 70 3.05 -9.85 15.93
N SER A 71 3.05 -10.10 17.22
CA SER A 71 4.28 -10.04 18.01
C SER A 71 5.18 -11.23 17.70
N VAL A 72 6.48 -10.99 17.52
CA VAL A 72 7.50 -12.06 17.46
C VAL A 72 7.46 -12.92 18.74
N LEU A 73 6.97 -12.35 19.82
CA LEU A 73 6.82 -13.01 21.12
C LEU A 73 5.63 -13.99 21.18
N SER A 74 4.72 -13.96 20.18
CA SER A 74 3.64 -14.97 20.08
C SER A 74 4.10 -16.28 19.44
N ILE A 75 5.33 -16.34 18.93
CA ILE A 75 5.92 -17.55 18.35
C ILE A 75 6.57 -18.34 19.48
N GLU A 76 6.03 -19.53 19.81
CA GLU A 76 6.49 -20.36 20.95
C GLU A 76 7.98 -20.68 20.90
N ASP A 77 8.57 -20.80 19.73
CA ASP A 77 9.99 -21.13 19.49
C ASP A 77 10.87 -19.89 19.21
N SER A 78 10.47 -18.71 19.67
CA SER A 78 11.23 -17.49 19.43
C SER A 78 12.49 -17.42 20.30
N GLU A 79 13.68 -17.34 19.69
CA GLU A 79 14.95 -17.10 20.39
C GLU A 79 14.90 -15.84 21.26
N THR A 80 14.13 -14.83 20.82
CA THR A 80 13.90 -13.61 21.60
C THR A 80 13.15 -13.89 22.89
N LEU A 81 12.15 -14.78 22.88
CA LEU A 81 11.45 -15.23 24.08
C LEU A 81 12.37 -15.96 25.04
N ASP A 82 13.20 -16.85 24.54
CA ASP A 82 14.18 -17.58 25.36
C ASP A 82 15.25 -16.66 25.97
N PHE A 83 15.68 -15.65 25.20
CA PHE A 83 16.56 -14.63 25.71
C PHE A 83 15.90 -13.81 26.82
N LEU A 84 14.65 -13.35 26.62
CA LEU A 84 13.89 -12.60 27.62
C LEU A 84 13.58 -13.42 28.88
N ARG A 85 13.32 -14.73 28.76
CA ARG A 85 13.13 -15.65 29.89
C ARG A 85 14.38 -15.79 30.76
N LYS A 86 15.57 -15.68 30.18
CA LYS A 86 16.87 -15.70 30.88
C LYS A 86 17.19 -14.40 31.61
N PHE A 87 16.46 -13.32 31.37
CA PHE A 87 16.68 -12.05 32.03
C PHE A 87 16.32 -12.12 33.52
N LYS A 88 17.29 -11.80 34.37
CA LYS A 88 17.16 -11.82 35.83
C LYS A 88 16.13 -10.79 36.34
N ASN A 89 15.93 -9.70 35.58
CA ASN A 89 15.00 -8.63 35.94
C ASN A 89 13.69 -8.76 35.17
N LYS A 90 12.69 -9.40 35.79
CA LYS A 90 11.37 -9.62 35.23
C LYS A 90 10.63 -8.34 34.82
N LYS A 91 10.87 -7.21 35.54
CA LYS A 91 10.23 -5.94 35.16
C LYS A 91 10.80 -5.40 33.86
N LEU A 92 12.11 -5.47 33.68
CA LEU A 92 12.77 -5.06 32.44
C LEU A 92 12.37 -5.99 31.27
N ALA A 93 12.32 -7.30 31.50
CA ALA A 93 11.89 -8.27 30.50
C ALA A 93 10.44 -8.02 30.04
N ASN A 94 9.53 -7.72 30.97
CA ASN A 94 8.14 -7.37 30.64
C ASN A 94 8.03 -6.04 29.91
N SER A 95 8.84 -5.04 30.27
CA SER A 95 8.89 -3.77 29.55
C SER A 95 9.42 -3.95 28.13
N LEU A 96 10.46 -4.76 27.94
CA LEU A 96 11.00 -5.10 26.62
C LEU A 96 9.99 -5.95 25.82
N ALA A 97 9.24 -6.83 26.45
CA ALA A 97 8.19 -7.60 25.82
C ALA A 97 7.00 -6.72 25.35
N GLN A 98 6.68 -5.67 26.11
CA GLN A 98 5.70 -4.66 25.70
C GLN A 98 6.24 -3.69 24.65
N PHE A 99 7.58 -3.49 24.61
CA PHE A 99 8.21 -2.67 23.59
C PHE A 99 8.20 -3.44 22.28
N LYS A 100 7.14 -3.18 21.50
CA LYS A 100 6.98 -3.43 20.05
C LYS A 100 7.85 -4.57 19.49
N SER A 101 7.54 -5.78 19.88
CA SER A 101 8.07 -6.97 19.20
C SER A 101 7.37 -7.21 17.85
N SER A 102 7.07 -6.12 17.13
CA SER A 102 6.56 -6.17 15.77
C SER A 102 7.55 -6.90 14.88
N SER A 103 7.08 -7.84 14.08
CA SER A 103 7.91 -8.46 13.04
C SER A 103 8.12 -7.56 11.82
N TYR A 104 7.47 -6.41 11.78
CA TYR A 104 7.57 -5.42 10.71
C TYR A 104 8.62 -4.35 11.04
N TRP A 105 9.50 -4.08 10.09
CA TRP A 105 10.63 -3.14 10.22
C TRP A 105 10.49 -1.89 9.37
N GLY A 106 9.38 -1.75 8.61
CA GLY A 106 9.13 -0.61 7.74
C GLY A 106 8.65 0.64 8.48
N GLU A 107 8.39 1.69 7.70
CA GLU A 107 8.04 3.01 8.22
C GLU A 107 6.53 3.20 8.47
N GLN A 108 5.69 2.28 8.00
CA GLN A 108 4.25 2.40 8.17
C GLN A 108 3.85 2.13 9.62
N PRO A 109 2.88 2.89 10.19
CA PRO A 109 2.51 2.76 11.61
C PRO A 109 1.93 1.40 11.98
N ILE A 110 1.05 0.87 11.12
CA ILE A 110 0.37 -0.41 11.32
C ILE A 110 0.21 -1.09 9.96
N VAL A 111 0.71 -2.32 9.86
CA VAL A 111 0.62 -3.17 8.67
C VAL A 111 0.14 -4.55 9.08
N SER A 112 -0.91 -5.04 8.43
CA SER A 112 -1.45 -6.38 8.69
C SER A 112 -0.57 -7.49 8.09
N GLY A 113 0.20 -7.16 7.06
CA GLY A 113 1.14 -8.03 6.38
C GLY A 113 1.74 -7.35 5.16
N PRO A 114 2.87 -7.85 4.66
CA PRO A 114 3.50 -7.29 3.47
C PRO A 114 2.68 -7.63 2.22
N THR A 115 2.61 -6.67 1.30
CA THR A 115 2.09 -6.90 -0.05
C THR A 115 3.12 -7.71 -0.85
N TYR A 116 2.73 -8.88 -1.33
CA TYR A 116 3.61 -9.76 -2.10
C TYR A 116 2.91 -10.23 -3.38
N LEU A 117 3.51 -9.97 -4.52
CA LEU A 117 2.94 -10.31 -5.85
C LEU A 117 3.31 -11.72 -6.33
N GLY A 118 4.37 -12.29 -5.79
CA GLY A 118 4.88 -13.58 -6.22
C GLY A 118 6.06 -13.47 -7.18
N ALA A 119 7.17 -14.15 -6.87
CA ALA A 119 8.40 -14.09 -7.67
C ALA A 119 8.18 -14.58 -9.12
N ILE A 120 7.37 -15.62 -9.31
CA ILE A 120 7.04 -16.15 -10.64
C ILE A 120 6.25 -15.12 -11.45
N VAL A 121 5.27 -14.46 -10.83
CA VAL A 121 4.45 -13.45 -11.51
C VAL A 121 5.30 -12.26 -11.94
N ILE A 122 6.22 -11.81 -11.07
CA ILE A 122 7.15 -10.72 -11.41
C ILE A 122 8.14 -11.15 -12.49
N PHE A 123 8.63 -12.38 -12.45
CA PHE A 123 9.49 -12.91 -13.52
C PHE A 123 8.76 -12.89 -14.87
N LEU A 124 7.52 -13.37 -14.92
CA LEU A 124 6.70 -13.33 -16.13
C LEU A 124 6.37 -11.89 -16.55
N PHE A 125 6.13 -11.00 -15.60
CA PHE A 125 5.93 -9.58 -15.87
C PHE A 125 7.16 -8.97 -16.55
N VAL A 126 8.36 -9.23 -16.02
CA VAL A 126 9.63 -8.76 -16.63
C VAL A 126 9.80 -9.32 -18.04
N LEU A 127 9.55 -10.61 -18.24
CA LEU A 127 9.55 -11.19 -19.60
C LEU A 127 8.51 -10.53 -20.49
N GLY A 128 7.32 -10.25 -19.96
CA GLY A 128 6.25 -9.55 -20.68
C GLY A 128 6.67 -8.16 -21.17
N ILE A 129 7.52 -7.46 -20.44
CA ILE A 129 8.08 -6.17 -20.86
C ILE A 129 8.89 -6.31 -22.17
N PHE A 130 9.59 -7.41 -22.36
CA PHE A 130 10.44 -7.61 -23.53
C PHE A 130 9.68 -8.23 -24.70
N PHE A 131 8.81 -9.20 -24.43
CA PHE A 131 8.21 -10.04 -25.47
C PHE A 131 6.80 -9.59 -25.91
N VAL A 132 6.02 -8.93 -25.04
CA VAL A 132 4.71 -8.42 -25.42
C VAL A 132 4.85 -7.11 -26.17
N ASN A 133 4.67 -7.11 -27.47
CA ASN A 133 4.76 -5.90 -28.30
C ASN A 133 3.37 -5.30 -28.57
N ASN A 134 2.83 -4.56 -27.58
CA ASN A 134 1.51 -3.94 -27.70
C ASN A 134 1.48 -2.58 -26.99
N ARG A 135 0.58 -1.68 -27.43
CA ARG A 135 0.25 -0.44 -26.74
C ARG A 135 -0.22 -0.71 -25.29
N LEU A 136 -0.90 -1.83 -25.07
CA LEU A 136 -1.34 -2.26 -23.74
C LEU A 136 -0.18 -2.39 -22.78
N ARG A 137 0.96 -2.98 -23.18
CA ARG A 137 2.19 -3.07 -22.38
C ARG A 137 2.61 -1.70 -21.84
N THR A 138 2.65 -0.69 -22.71
CA THR A 138 3.07 0.66 -22.32
C THR A 138 2.15 1.24 -21.26
N TRP A 139 0.84 1.11 -21.43
CA TRP A 139 -0.13 1.58 -20.44
C TRP A 139 -0.02 0.83 -19.10
N ILE A 140 0.16 -0.49 -19.15
CA ILE A 140 0.36 -1.31 -17.96
C ILE A 140 1.62 -0.86 -17.20
N LEU A 141 2.74 -0.66 -17.92
CA LEU A 141 3.97 -0.20 -17.31
C LEU A 141 3.83 1.19 -16.69
N LEU A 142 3.23 2.14 -17.41
CA LEU A 142 2.98 3.48 -16.88
C LEU A 142 2.09 3.45 -15.64
N ALA A 143 1.02 2.65 -15.64
CA ALA A 143 0.13 2.50 -14.51
C ALA A 143 0.85 1.86 -13.30
N THR A 144 1.67 0.84 -13.53
CA THR A 144 2.46 0.18 -12.47
C THR A 144 3.47 1.15 -11.85
N ILE A 145 4.25 1.85 -12.68
CA ILE A 145 5.26 2.82 -12.21
C ILE A 145 4.57 3.97 -11.45
N MET A 146 3.49 4.52 -11.99
CA MET A 146 2.74 5.59 -11.34
C MET A 146 2.17 5.15 -9.99
N SER A 147 1.63 3.94 -9.91
CA SER A 147 1.13 3.35 -8.68
C SER A 147 2.22 3.24 -7.61
N LEU A 148 3.40 2.75 -7.97
CA LEU A 148 4.55 2.65 -7.07
C LEU A 148 5.01 4.03 -6.59
N MET A 149 5.17 4.99 -7.51
CA MET A 149 5.62 6.35 -7.17
C MET A 149 4.63 7.06 -6.23
N LEU A 150 3.32 6.89 -6.45
CA LEU A 150 2.30 7.45 -5.57
C LEU A 150 2.24 6.74 -4.21
N ALA A 151 2.50 5.43 -4.16
CA ALA A 151 2.54 4.69 -2.91
C ALA A 151 3.68 5.12 -1.99
N TRP A 152 4.79 5.64 -2.55
CA TRP A 152 5.90 6.19 -1.76
C TRP A 152 5.52 7.44 -0.96
N GLY A 153 4.45 8.13 -1.32
CA GLY A 153 3.86 9.23 -0.55
C GLY A 153 4.88 10.24 -0.06
N LYS A 154 5.15 10.27 1.27
CA LYS A 154 6.14 11.18 1.87
C LYS A 154 7.56 10.99 1.34
N ASN A 155 7.91 9.80 0.86
CA ASN A 155 9.23 9.50 0.31
C ASN A 155 9.40 10.02 -1.13
N PHE A 156 8.30 10.49 -1.77
CA PHE A 156 8.31 11.16 -3.06
C PHE A 156 7.31 12.32 -3.09
N MET A 157 7.54 13.31 -2.23
CA MET A 157 6.65 14.45 -2.00
C MET A 157 6.27 15.25 -3.25
N PRO A 158 7.18 15.56 -4.22
CA PRO A 158 6.81 16.41 -5.36
C PRO A 158 5.61 15.87 -6.17
N LEU A 159 5.55 14.56 -6.38
CA LEU A 159 4.43 13.92 -7.05
C LEU A 159 3.19 13.88 -6.15
N THR A 160 3.39 13.55 -4.89
CA THR A 160 2.30 13.44 -3.90
C THR A 160 1.62 14.79 -3.70
N GLU A 161 2.37 15.88 -3.57
CA GLU A 161 1.82 17.25 -3.46
C GLU A 161 1.04 17.63 -4.71
N PHE A 162 1.57 17.35 -5.89
CA PHE A 162 0.84 17.60 -7.13
C PHE A 162 -0.53 16.91 -7.13
N PHE A 163 -0.61 15.65 -6.67
CA PHE A 163 -1.88 14.94 -6.59
C PHE A 163 -2.78 15.44 -5.46
N LEU A 164 -2.22 15.82 -4.31
CA LEU A 164 -2.99 16.38 -3.19
C LEU A 164 -3.66 17.72 -3.56
N ASP A 165 -2.98 18.54 -4.37
CA ASP A 165 -3.44 19.89 -4.71
C ASP A 165 -4.36 19.90 -5.94
N TYR A 166 -4.06 19.10 -6.96
CA TYR A 166 -4.73 19.17 -8.27
C TYR A 166 -5.69 18.02 -8.53
N PHE A 167 -5.48 16.84 -7.93
CA PHE A 167 -6.34 15.71 -8.23
C PHE A 167 -7.55 15.67 -7.29
N PRO A 168 -8.79 15.72 -7.86
CA PRO A 168 -10.01 15.79 -7.05
C PRO A 168 -10.14 14.56 -6.15
N ALA A 169 -10.48 14.79 -4.90
CA ALA A 169 -10.69 13.81 -3.85
C ALA A 169 -9.44 13.03 -3.39
N TYR A 170 -8.26 13.19 -3.99
CA TYR A 170 -7.04 12.50 -3.53
C TYR A 170 -6.72 12.84 -2.07
N ASN A 171 -6.91 14.10 -1.66
CA ASN A 171 -6.74 14.59 -0.29
C ASN A 171 -7.81 14.12 0.70
N LYS A 172 -8.73 13.24 0.31
CA LYS A 172 -9.72 12.60 1.19
C LYS A 172 -9.30 11.20 1.64
N PHE A 173 -8.24 10.65 1.06
CA PHE A 173 -7.72 9.34 1.41
C PHE A 173 -6.55 9.47 2.38
N ARG A 174 -6.53 8.60 3.38
CA ARG A 174 -5.54 8.60 4.46
C ARG A 174 -4.32 7.72 4.18
N ALA A 175 -4.47 6.69 3.37
CA ALA A 175 -3.44 5.70 3.12
C ALA A 175 -3.05 5.71 1.64
N VAL A 176 -1.98 6.45 1.32
CA VAL A 176 -1.47 6.53 -0.07
C VAL A 176 -0.97 5.18 -0.57
N SER A 177 -0.52 4.28 0.31
CA SER A 177 -0.10 2.92 -0.04
C SER A 177 -1.22 2.05 -0.64
N MET A 178 -2.51 2.40 -0.42
CA MET A 178 -3.63 1.68 -1.05
C MET A 178 -3.61 1.74 -2.57
N ILE A 179 -2.92 2.70 -3.18
CA ILE A 179 -2.76 2.81 -4.63
C ILE A 179 -2.02 1.61 -5.24
N LEU A 180 -1.28 0.84 -4.42
CA LEU A 180 -0.59 -0.38 -4.85
C LEU A 180 -1.53 -1.45 -5.43
N ILE A 181 -2.84 -1.37 -5.15
CA ILE A 181 -3.85 -2.24 -5.78
C ILE A 181 -3.79 -2.18 -7.30
N ILE A 182 -3.38 -1.04 -7.87
CA ILE A 182 -3.17 -0.91 -9.32
C ILE A 182 -1.99 -1.78 -9.76
N ALA A 183 -0.87 -1.75 -9.02
CA ALA A 183 0.28 -2.61 -9.32
C ALA A 183 -0.06 -4.10 -9.11
N GLU A 184 -0.83 -4.43 -8.07
CA GLU A 184 -1.30 -5.79 -7.81
C GLU A 184 -2.18 -6.35 -8.94
N PHE A 185 -2.87 -5.49 -9.66
CA PHE A 185 -3.65 -5.86 -10.83
C PHE A 185 -2.81 -5.87 -12.12
N THR A 186 -2.01 -4.82 -12.35
CA THR A 186 -1.31 -4.61 -13.62
C THR A 186 -0.14 -5.56 -13.82
N VAL A 187 0.56 -5.93 -12.75
CA VAL A 187 1.69 -6.87 -12.84
C VAL A 187 1.24 -8.27 -13.27
N PRO A 188 0.26 -8.91 -12.62
CA PRO A 188 -0.29 -10.19 -13.12
C PRO A 188 -0.89 -10.08 -14.51
N LEU A 189 -1.56 -8.95 -14.82
CA LEU A 189 -2.17 -8.75 -16.13
C LEU A 189 -1.15 -8.87 -17.27
N LEU A 190 0.01 -8.21 -17.16
CA LEU A 190 1.06 -8.33 -18.18
C LEU A 190 1.67 -9.73 -18.23
N ALA A 191 1.82 -10.39 -17.07
CA ALA A 191 2.27 -11.78 -17.00
C ALA A 191 1.31 -12.72 -17.76
N PHE A 192 -0.01 -12.56 -17.58
CA PHE A 192 -1.00 -13.33 -18.33
C PHE A 192 -1.03 -12.98 -19.83
N CYS A 193 -0.84 -11.71 -20.18
CA CYS A 193 -0.72 -11.32 -21.59
C CYS A 193 0.44 -12.03 -22.29
N LEU A 194 1.58 -12.20 -21.59
CA LEU A 194 2.74 -12.94 -22.11
C LEU A 194 2.34 -14.40 -22.38
N LEU A 195 1.76 -15.08 -21.39
CA LEU A 195 1.38 -16.49 -21.52
C LEU A 195 0.39 -16.71 -22.67
N TYR A 196 -0.61 -15.84 -22.77
CA TYR A 196 -1.59 -15.89 -23.84
C TYR A 196 -0.99 -15.68 -25.23
N THR A 197 -0.04 -14.74 -25.36
CA THR A 197 0.63 -14.49 -26.65
C THR A 197 1.58 -15.62 -27.04
N SER A 198 2.19 -16.30 -26.07
CA SER A 198 3.03 -17.48 -26.31
C SER A 198 2.20 -18.67 -26.76
N ASP A 199 1.08 -18.94 -26.11
CA ASP A 199 0.16 -20.03 -26.45
C ASP A 199 -0.42 -19.86 -27.86
N ALA A 200 -0.87 -18.65 -28.21
CA ALA A 200 -1.37 -18.32 -29.53
C ALA A 200 -0.30 -18.44 -30.64
N ALA A 201 0.98 -18.30 -30.31
CA ALA A 201 2.07 -18.51 -31.27
C ALA A 201 2.32 -20.00 -31.53
N ASP A 202 2.16 -20.86 -30.54
CA ASP A 202 2.30 -22.32 -30.67
C ASP A 202 1.15 -22.91 -31.49
N ASP A 203 -0.09 -22.44 -31.27
CA ASP A 203 -1.27 -22.86 -32.05
C ASP A 203 -1.18 -22.44 -33.53
N GLY A 204 -0.46 -21.38 -33.86
CA GLY A 204 -0.23 -20.92 -35.22
C GLY A 204 0.81 -21.74 -36.01
N LEU A 205 1.55 -22.63 -35.36
CA LEU A 205 2.59 -23.51 -35.94
C LEU A 205 2.07 -24.93 -36.20
N SER A 206 0.88 -25.27 -35.79
CA SER A 206 0.20 -26.57 -36.01
C SER A 206 -0.75 -26.48 -37.22
#